data_32a8e1dac88c0cdb7471d7c46bc42077
#
_entry.id   32a8e1dac88c0cdb7471d7c46bc42077
#
_cell.length_a   1.000
_cell.length_b   1.000
_cell.length_c   1.000
_cell.angle_alpha   90.00
_cell.angle_beta   90.00
_cell.angle_gamma   90.00
#
_symmetry.space_group_name_H-M   'P 1'
#
loop_
_entity.id
_entity.type
_entity.pdbx_description
1 polymer ?
#
loop_
_entity_poly.entity_id
_entity_poly.type
_entity_poly.pdbx_seq_one_letter_code
_entity_poly.pdbx_strand_id
1 'polypeptide(L)'
;NRSQLEMSSVSRRIGKLAIEAEQLTVTADGQADGPVLLKDFTYSFSPEDRVGIIGPNGSGKSTLLDLIAGRRQATAGSLRLGETVHLGYLDQHTDALTEGSGLERKVIEFVEEAASRIDLGGEQLSASQLLERFLFPPAQQHSPLSKLSGGERRRLSLCRMLIQAPNVLLLDEPTNDLDVQTLSVLEDLLEDFRGCVVVVSHDRYFLDRTVDRLFCFEQGRLQRFEGNYSAFLDHRRQKEKSAAAEGNRNRSNAEQTSREATPKNQGPRRRSFKESRELESLERELPQMEQRKADLEQAISNGQGDLTSLSHDLASLLEELETSEERWLALSELVP
;
A
#
# COMPACT_ATOMS: atom_id res chain seq x y z
N ASN A 1 30.79 -3.92 -14.52
CA ASN A 1 29.94 -4.74 -15.39
C ASN A 1 28.72 -5.15 -14.57
N ARG A 2 27.72 -4.26 -14.53
CA ARG A 2 26.37 -4.62 -14.13
C ARG A 2 25.83 -5.49 -15.26
N SER A 3 25.70 -6.78 -15.04
CA SER A 3 24.85 -7.62 -15.86
C SER A 3 23.41 -7.17 -15.61
N GLN A 4 22.86 -6.37 -16.51
CA GLN A 4 21.43 -6.20 -16.68
C GLN A 4 20.86 -7.58 -17.00
N LEU A 5 20.39 -8.28 -15.99
CA LEU A 5 19.45 -9.36 -16.19
C LEU A 5 18.10 -8.68 -16.49
N GLU A 6 17.75 -8.63 -17.77
CA GLU A 6 16.39 -8.33 -18.20
C GLU A 6 15.48 -9.37 -17.55
N MET A 7 14.79 -8.97 -16.52
CA MET A 7 13.72 -9.76 -15.90
C MET A 7 12.50 -9.63 -16.82
N SER A 8 12.36 -10.53 -17.76
CA SER A 8 11.18 -10.61 -18.57
C SER A 8 10.02 -11.20 -17.73
N SER A 9 8.96 -10.46 -17.71
CA SER A 9 7.74 -10.53 -16.90
C SER A 9 7.16 -11.90 -16.58
N VAL A 10 6.88 -12.06 -15.28
CA VAL A 10 5.92 -13.06 -14.75
C VAL A 10 4.54 -12.67 -15.20
N SER A 11 3.95 -13.35 -16.17
CA SER A 11 2.49 -13.31 -16.27
C SER A 11 1.89 -14.37 -17.18
N ARG A 12 0.97 -15.14 -16.64
CA ARG A 12 -0.06 -15.78 -17.47
C ARG A 12 -0.91 -14.67 -18.06
N ARG A 13 -1.26 -14.77 -19.35
CA ARG A 13 -2.10 -13.78 -20.02
C ARG A 13 -3.43 -13.65 -19.27
N ILE A 14 -3.75 -12.45 -18.84
CA ILE A 14 -5.09 -12.09 -18.34
C ILE A 14 -5.97 -11.84 -19.57
N GLY A 15 -7.26 -12.23 -19.48
CA GLY A 15 -8.27 -11.82 -20.44
C GLY A 15 -8.48 -10.30 -20.45
N LYS A 16 -9.50 -9.82 -21.12
CA LYS A 16 -9.80 -8.38 -21.20
C LYS A 16 -10.17 -7.75 -19.84
N LEU A 17 -10.60 -8.55 -18.87
CA LEU A 17 -11.06 -8.14 -17.56
C LEU A 17 -10.21 -8.82 -16.48
N ALA A 18 -9.66 -8.03 -15.55
CA ALA A 18 -9.03 -8.54 -14.36
C ALA A 18 -10.03 -8.63 -13.20
N ILE A 19 -10.57 -7.49 -12.77
CA ILE A 19 -11.50 -7.40 -11.65
C ILE A 19 -12.61 -6.41 -12.05
N GLU A 20 -13.86 -6.75 -11.78
CA GLU A 20 -15.02 -5.88 -12.01
C GLU A 20 -15.79 -5.70 -10.72
N ALA A 21 -15.90 -4.46 -10.28
CA ALA A 21 -16.73 -4.06 -9.16
C ALA A 21 -17.89 -3.19 -9.66
N GLU A 22 -19.12 -3.58 -9.36
CA GLU A 22 -20.33 -2.85 -9.73
C GLU A 22 -21.12 -2.47 -8.48
N GLN A 23 -21.27 -1.15 -8.23
CA GLN A 23 -22.01 -0.59 -7.10
C GLN A 23 -21.68 -1.24 -5.75
N LEU A 24 -20.41 -1.60 -5.57
CA LEU A 24 -19.93 -2.35 -4.43
C LEU A 24 -20.08 -1.52 -3.15
N THR A 25 -20.83 -2.07 -2.19
CA THR A 25 -21.02 -1.47 -0.86
C THR A 25 -20.64 -2.48 0.20
N VAL A 26 -19.90 -2.01 1.21
CA VAL A 26 -19.38 -2.84 2.29
C VAL A 26 -19.55 -2.14 3.62
N THR A 27 -20.09 -2.84 4.58
CA THR A 27 -20.22 -2.42 5.98
C THR A 27 -19.22 -3.16 6.87
N ALA A 28 -18.86 -2.60 8.00
CA ALA A 28 -17.86 -3.17 8.90
C ALA A 28 -18.29 -4.55 9.44
N ASP A 29 -19.55 -4.70 9.76
CA ASP A 29 -20.15 -5.91 10.34
C ASP A 29 -20.83 -6.84 9.30
N GLY A 30 -20.85 -6.44 8.02
CA GLY A 30 -21.53 -7.17 6.96
C GLY A 30 -23.05 -7.01 6.95
N GLN A 31 -23.63 -6.21 7.85
CA GLN A 31 -25.08 -5.94 7.90
C GLN A 31 -25.43 -4.67 7.11
N ALA A 32 -26.62 -4.65 6.52
CA ALA A 32 -27.05 -3.53 5.69
C ALA A 32 -27.10 -2.18 6.42
N ASP A 33 -27.37 -2.19 7.72
CA ASP A 33 -27.49 -1.03 8.59
C ASP A 33 -26.19 -0.71 9.37
N GLY A 34 -25.11 -1.48 9.12
CA GLY A 34 -23.83 -1.30 9.80
C GLY A 34 -23.03 -0.09 9.33
N PRO A 35 -21.94 0.26 10.03
CA PRO A 35 -21.05 1.33 9.61
C PRO A 35 -20.49 1.06 8.22
N VAL A 36 -20.73 1.99 7.29
CA VAL A 36 -20.29 1.85 5.89
C VAL A 36 -18.80 2.13 5.77
N LEU A 37 -18.04 1.15 5.29
CA LEU A 37 -16.61 1.27 4.98
C LEU A 37 -16.41 1.71 3.52
N LEU A 38 -17.19 1.14 2.60
CA LEU A 38 -17.14 1.46 1.17
C LEU A 38 -18.54 1.57 0.63
N LYS A 39 -18.82 2.64 -0.14
CA LYS A 39 -20.14 2.91 -0.69
C LYS A 39 -20.11 3.14 -2.20
N ASP A 40 -20.98 2.42 -2.92
CA ASP A 40 -21.29 2.59 -4.35
C ASP A 40 -20.03 2.59 -5.24
N PHE A 41 -19.04 1.76 -4.92
CA PHE A 41 -17.82 1.68 -5.71
C PHE A 41 -18.06 0.89 -7.00
N THR A 42 -17.77 1.53 -8.13
CA THR A 42 -17.83 0.92 -9.45
C THR A 42 -16.52 1.16 -10.18
N TYR A 43 -15.83 0.07 -10.53
CA TYR A 43 -14.58 0.14 -11.28
C TYR A 43 -14.25 -1.21 -11.94
N SER A 44 -13.74 -1.12 -13.17
CA SER A 44 -13.24 -2.27 -13.93
C SER A 44 -11.72 -2.17 -14.02
N PHE A 45 -11.03 -3.04 -13.29
CA PHE A 45 -9.58 -3.11 -13.35
C PHE A 45 -9.15 -3.81 -14.64
N SER A 46 -8.32 -3.14 -15.41
CA SER A 46 -7.71 -3.72 -16.60
C SER A 46 -6.53 -4.63 -16.22
N PRO A 47 -6.11 -5.50 -17.15
CA PRO A 47 -4.98 -6.40 -16.91
C PRO A 47 -3.64 -5.71 -16.57
N GLU A 48 -3.48 -4.45 -16.96
CA GLU A 48 -2.24 -3.69 -16.78
C GLU A 48 -2.38 -2.57 -15.75
N ASP A 49 -3.49 -2.52 -15.01
CA ASP A 49 -3.71 -1.48 -14.01
C ASP A 49 -2.72 -1.62 -12.84
N ARG A 50 -2.13 -0.49 -12.47
CA ARG A 50 -1.26 -0.34 -11.31
C ARG A 50 -1.88 0.69 -10.37
N VAL A 51 -2.56 0.20 -9.35
CA VAL A 51 -3.41 1.02 -8.48
C VAL A 51 -2.88 1.03 -7.07
N GLY A 52 -2.61 2.23 -6.55
CA GLY A 52 -2.35 2.46 -5.14
C GLY A 52 -3.64 2.82 -4.40
N ILE A 53 -3.84 2.27 -3.22
CA ILE A 53 -4.97 2.60 -2.34
C ILE A 53 -4.42 3.31 -1.12
N ILE A 54 -4.88 4.54 -0.91
CA ILE A 54 -4.46 5.38 0.21
C ILE A 54 -5.68 5.85 1.03
N GLY A 55 -5.45 6.21 2.26
CA GLY A 55 -6.49 6.71 3.17
C GLY A 55 -6.17 6.41 4.62
N PRO A 56 -6.93 6.98 5.57
CA PRO A 56 -6.73 6.79 7.00
C PRO A 56 -6.78 5.33 7.43
N ASN A 57 -6.17 5.02 8.58
CA ASN A 57 -6.29 3.70 9.18
C ASN A 57 -7.76 3.42 9.54
N GLY A 58 -8.19 2.16 9.31
CA GLY A 58 -9.58 1.77 9.51
C GLY A 58 -10.56 2.24 8.43
N SER A 59 -10.11 2.90 7.36
CA SER A 59 -11.00 3.39 6.28
C SER A 59 -11.57 2.29 5.40
N GLY A 60 -11.06 1.06 5.48
CA GLY A 60 -11.53 -0.06 4.67
C GLY A 60 -10.59 -0.52 3.56
N LYS A 61 -9.31 -0.06 3.55
CA LYS A 61 -8.30 -0.44 2.54
C LYS A 61 -8.11 -1.95 2.44
N SER A 62 -7.72 -2.58 3.55
CA SER A 62 -7.55 -4.05 3.62
C SER A 62 -8.86 -4.80 3.38
N THR A 63 -9.99 -4.22 3.80
CA THR A 63 -11.33 -4.79 3.53
C THR A 63 -11.61 -4.89 2.02
N LEU A 64 -11.18 -3.90 1.24
CA LEU A 64 -11.33 -3.96 -0.22
C LEU A 64 -10.43 -5.06 -0.82
N LEU A 65 -9.20 -5.22 -0.34
CA LEU A 65 -8.34 -6.31 -0.77
C LEU A 65 -8.92 -7.68 -0.40
N ASP A 66 -9.46 -7.82 0.81
CA ASP A 66 -10.12 -9.06 1.26
C ASP A 66 -11.35 -9.41 0.43
N LEU A 67 -12.12 -8.42 -0.02
CA LEU A 67 -13.23 -8.61 -0.95
C LEU A 67 -12.74 -9.14 -2.28
N ILE A 68 -11.71 -8.51 -2.87
CA ILE A 68 -11.12 -8.95 -4.13
C ILE A 68 -10.53 -10.36 -3.98
N ALA A 69 -9.92 -10.66 -2.84
CA ALA A 69 -9.39 -11.99 -2.54
C ALA A 69 -10.48 -13.07 -2.26
N GLY A 70 -11.75 -12.67 -2.21
CA GLY A 70 -12.86 -13.57 -1.90
C GLY A 70 -12.93 -14.02 -0.44
N ARG A 71 -12.15 -13.37 0.46
CA ARG A 71 -12.15 -13.64 1.91
C ARG A 71 -13.32 -12.99 2.62
N ARG A 72 -13.94 -12.00 1.99
CA ARG A 72 -15.10 -11.28 2.50
C ARG A 72 -16.14 -11.15 1.41
N GLN A 73 -17.40 -11.03 1.81
CA GLN A 73 -18.52 -10.78 0.90
C GLN A 73 -18.95 -9.31 0.96
N ALA A 74 -19.39 -8.78 -0.19
CA ALA A 74 -19.99 -7.47 -0.26
C ALA A 74 -21.37 -7.45 0.44
N THR A 75 -21.71 -6.32 1.05
CA THR A 75 -23.05 -6.11 1.61
C THR A 75 -24.08 -5.83 0.51
N ALA A 76 -23.65 -5.12 -0.56
CA ALA A 76 -24.45 -4.91 -1.76
C ALA A 76 -23.54 -4.71 -2.99
N GLY A 77 -24.12 -4.82 -4.18
CA GLY A 77 -23.39 -4.77 -5.44
C GLY A 77 -22.78 -6.12 -5.81
N SER A 78 -21.90 -6.12 -6.81
CA SER A 78 -21.22 -7.34 -7.25
C SER A 78 -19.73 -7.13 -7.47
N LEU A 79 -18.95 -8.17 -7.20
CA LEU A 79 -17.53 -8.26 -7.52
C LEU A 79 -17.28 -9.53 -8.32
N ARG A 80 -16.62 -9.40 -9.46
CA ARG A 80 -16.28 -10.52 -10.33
C ARG A 80 -14.79 -10.50 -10.67
N LEU A 81 -14.18 -11.65 -10.64
CA LEU A 81 -12.83 -11.87 -11.17
C LEU A 81 -12.94 -12.47 -12.58
N GLY A 82 -12.04 -12.09 -13.47
CA GLY A 82 -11.92 -12.71 -14.77
C GLY A 82 -11.56 -14.20 -14.66
N GLU A 83 -12.05 -15.02 -15.58
CA GLU A 83 -11.87 -16.50 -15.55
C GLU A 83 -10.39 -16.92 -15.57
N THR A 84 -9.52 -16.10 -16.13
CA THR A 84 -8.07 -16.38 -16.25
C THR A 84 -7.25 -15.74 -15.12
N VAL A 85 -7.91 -15.15 -14.12
CA VAL A 85 -7.24 -14.50 -12.99
C VAL A 85 -6.62 -15.55 -12.07
N HIS A 86 -5.32 -15.39 -11.84
CA HIS A 86 -4.56 -16.06 -10.79
C HIS A 86 -4.13 -15.02 -9.79
N LEU A 87 -4.77 -15.00 -8.63
CA LEU A 87 -4.58 -14.00 -7.61
C LEU A 87 -3.41 -14.37 -6.70
N GLY A 88 -2.46 -13.43 -6.53
CA GLY A 88 -1.48 -13.43 -5.46
C GLY A 88 -1.86 -12.39 -4.42
N TYR A 89 -2.01 -12.77 -3.17
CA TYR A 89 -2.32 -11.86 -2.08
C TYR A 89 -1.27 -11.94 -0.98
N LEU A 90 -0.57 -10.84 -0.79
CA LEU A 90 0.32 -10.61 0.35
C LEU A 90 -0.45 -9.74 1.35
N ASP A 91 -1.01 -10.39 2.37
CA ASP A 91 -1.72 -9.71 3.45
C ASP A 91 -0.77 -9.23 4.55
N GLN A 92 -1.31 -8.44 5.47
CA GLN A 92 -0.57 -7.90 6.61
C GLN A 92 -0.14 -8.99 7.61
N HIS A 93 -0.86 -10.13 7.63
CA HIS A 93 -0.66 -11.21 8.59
C HIS A 93 0.12 -12.36 7.95
N THR A 94 1.26 -12.69 8.53
CA THR A 94 2.07 -13.85 8.14
C THR A 94 1.71 -15.12 8.91
N ASP A 95 0.47 -15.21 9.40
CA ASP A 95 0.02 -16.24 10.35
C ASP A 95 0.14 -17.67 9.80
N ALA A 96 0.01 -17.84 8.49
CA ALA A 96 0.20 -19.14 7.83
C ALA A 96 1.61 -19.74 8.03
N LEU A 97 2.59 -18.93 8.44
CA LEU A 97 3.96 -19.35 8.76
C LEU A 97 4.17 -19.64 10.24
N THR A 98 3.23 -19.23 11.10
CA THR A 98 3.42 -19.29 12.57
C THR A 98 2.57 -20.34 13.25
N GLU A 99 1.58 -20.93 12.57
CA GLU A 99 0.67 -21.89 13.18
C GLU A 99 1.09 -23.36 12.98
N GLY A 100 1.22 -24.07 14.09
CA GLY A 100 1.25 -25.51 14.16
C GLY A 100 2.60 -26.20 13.88
N SER A 101 2.54 -27.51 13.61
CA SER A 101 3.67 -28.40 13.34
C SER A 101 4.51 -28.05 12.10
N GLY A 102 4.15 -26.99 11.40
CA GLY A 102 4.81 -26.53 10.17
C GLY A 102 6.13 -25.79 10.39
N LEU A 103 6.44 -25.34 11.60
CA LEU A 103 7.65 -24.53 11.93
C LEU A 103 8.98 -25.28 11.75
N GLU A 104 8.95 -26.63 11.79
CA GLU A 104 10.13 -27.46 11.58
C GLU A 104 10.43 -27.74 10.09
N ARG A 105 9.54 -27.33 9.20
CA ARG A 105 9.77 -27.44 7.74
C ARG A 105 10.91 -26.51 7.32
N LYS A 106 11.62 -26.93 6.27
CA LYS A 106 12.65 -26.09 5.67
C LYS A 106 12.06 -24.98 4.80
N VAL A 107 12.78 -23.88 4.73
CA VAL A 107 12.41 -22.73 3.87
C VAL A 107 12.11 -23.14 2.44
N ILE A 108 12.98 -23.96 1.83
CA ILE A 108 12.81 -24.42 0.44
C ILE A 108 11.56 -25.30 0.29
N GLU A 109 11.32 -26.23 1.21
CA GLU A 109 10.16 -27.13 1.18
C GLU A 109 8.83 -26.33 1.22
N PHE A 110 8.80 -25.26 2.02
CA PHE A 110 7.64 -24.39 2.13
C PHE A 110 7.28 -23.67 0.82
N VAL A 111 8.28 -23.27 0.03
CA VAL A 111 8.06 -22.65 -1.28
C VAL A 111 7.73 -23.70 -2.34
N GLU A 112 8.43 -24.84 -2.33
CA GLU A 112 8.21 -25.93 -3.28
C GLU A 112 6.83 -26.59 -3.19
N GLU A 113 6.19 -26.55 -2.01
CA GLU A 113 4.80 -26.98 -1.85
C GLU A 113 3.82 -26.15 -2.69
N ALA A 114 4.11 -24.87 -2.90
CA ALA A 114 3.27 -24.01 -3.73
C ALA A 114 3.51 -24.28 -5.24
N ALA A 115 4.78 -24.32 -5.63
CA ALA A 115 5.25 -24.75 -6.92
C ALA A 115 6.77 -24.97 -6.90
N SER A 116 7.27 -25.89 -7.69
CA SER A 116 8.73 -26.15 -7.77
C SER A 116 9.45 -25.26 -8.75
N ARG A 117 8.74 -24.65 -9.68
CA ARG A 117 9.29 -23.76 -10.72
C ARG A 117 8.27 -22.68 -11.09
N ILE A 118 8.81 -21.57 -11.54
CA ILE A 118 8.03 -20.46 -12.09
C ILE A 118 8.62 -20.07 -13.44
N ASP A 119 7.77 -19.71 -14.39
CA ASP A 119 8.18 -19.10 -15.66
C ASP A 119 8.14 -17.57 -15.50
N LEU A 120 9.30 -16.94 -15.54
CA LEU A 120 9.49 -15.49 -15.49
C LEU A 120 9.88 -15.03 -16.88
N GLY A 121 8.86 -14.81 -17.74
CA GLY A 121 9.07 -14.22 -19.07
C GLY A 121 9.93 -15.04 -20.02
N GLY A 122 9.81 -16.38 -19.94
CA GLY A 122 10.59 -17.31 -20.74
C GLY A 122 11.83 -17.87 -20.03
N GLU A 123 12.17 -17.35 -18.84
CA GLU A 123 13.18 -17.94 -17.95
C GLU A 123 12.49 -18.79 -16.89
N GLN A 124 12.77 -20.10 -16.88
CA GLN A 124 12.28 -20.99 -15.82
C GLN A 124 13.19 -20.90 -14.60
N LEU A 125 12.68 -20.36 -13.50
CA LEU A 125 13.36 -20.34 -12.22
C LEU A 125 12.85 -21.46 -11.32
N SER A 126 13.78 -22.15 -10.65
CA SER A 126 13.45 -23.04 -9.55
C SER A 126 13.10 -22.23 -8.28
N ALA A 127 12.45 -22.91 -7.33
CA ALA A 127 12.18 -22.31 -6.01
C ALA A 127 13.47 -21.82 -5.33
N SER A 128 14.57 -22.59 -5.45
CA SER A 128 15.86 -22.19 -4.90
C SER A 128 16.42 -20.91 -5.52
N GLN A 129 16.34 -20.77 -6.85
CA GLN A 129 16.78 -19.56 -7.55
C GLN A 129 15.91 -18.34 -7.21
N LEU A 130 14.60 -18.53 -7.06
CA LEU A 130 13.71 -17.47 -6.59
C LEU A 130 14.08 -17.02 -5.17
N LEU A 131 14.30 -17.97 -4.27
CA LEU A 131 14.73 -17.71 -2.90
C LEU A 131 16.07 -16.95 -2.83
N GLU A 132 17.04 -17.30 -3.69
CA GLU A 132 18.31 -16.58 -3.78
C GLU A 132 18.12 -15.13 -4.20
N ARG A 133 17.22 -14.85 -5.16
CA ARG A 133 16.87 -13.48 -5.55
C ARG A 133 16.29 -12.67 -4.38
N PHE A 134 15.53 -13.33 -3.50
CA PHE A 134 14.99 -12.75 -2.28
C PHE A 134 15.89 -12.90 -1.06
N LEU A 135 17.19 -12.98 -1.27
CA LEU A 135 18.23 -12.96 -0.25
C LEU A 135 18.17 -14.14 0.75
N PHE A 136 17.72 -15.32 0.29
CA PHE A 136 17.85 -16.57 1.02
C PHE A 136 19.00 -17.39 0.43
N PRO A 137 20.21 -17.30 0.98
CA PRO A 137 21.35 -18.09 0.48
C PRO A 137 21.10 -19.59 0.65
N PRO A 138 21.76 -20.46 -0.13
CA PRO A 138 21.51 -21.92 -0.11
C PRO A 138 21.57 -22.55 1.29
N ALA A 139 22.46 -22.09 2.15
CA ALA A 139 22.56 -22.59 3.51
C ALA A 139 21.31 -22.29 4.35
N GLN A 140 20.68 -21.13 4.14
CA GLN A 140 19.48 -20.71 4.86
C GLN A 140 18.22 -21.40 4.32
N GLN A 141 18.20 -21.75 3.03
CA GLN A 141 17.05 -22.45 2.41
C GLN A 141 16.75 -23.81 3.07
N HIS A 142 17.75 -24.42 3.67
CA HIS A 142 17.60 -25.69 4.40
C HIS A 142 17.37 -25.53 5.92
N SER A 143 17.27 -24.29 6.39
CA SER A 143 16.95 -23.99 7.79
C SER A 143 15.45 -24.14 8.06
N PRO A 144 15.05 -24.51 9.29
CA PRO A 144 13.64 -24.58 9.66
C PRO A 144 13.01 -23.17 9.74
N LEU A 145 11.74 -23.08 9.45
CA LEU A 145 10.96 -21.81 9.48
C LEU A 145 10.98 -21.16 10.86
N SER A 146 11.11 -21.97 11.93
CA SER A 146 11.19 -21.48 13.31
C SER A 146 12.36 -20.53 13.56
N LYS A 147 13.44 -20.64 12.77
CA LYS A 147 14.64 -19.79 12.90
C LYS A 147 14.57 -18.46 12.17
N LEU A 148 13.52 -18.25 11.37
CA LEU A 148 13.38 -17.03 10.60
C LEU A 148 12.90 -15.86 11.47
N SER A 149 13.50 -14.70 11.27
CA SER A 149 13.01 -13.41 11.78
C SER A 149 11.68 -13.01 11.14
N GLY A 150 11.01 -12.00 11.68
CA GLY A 150 9.75 -11.47 11.12
C GLY A 150 9.91 -11.03 9.66
N GLY A 151 10.92 -10.23 9.35
CA GLY A 151 11.22 -9.78 8.00
C GLY A 151 11.55 -10.92 7.03
N GLU A 152 12.31 -11.93 7.48
CA GLU A 152 12.57 -13.12 6.66
C GLU A 152 11.31 -13.94 6.39
N ARG A 153 10.39 -14.04 7.34
CA ARG A 153 9.09 -14.68 7.13
C ARG A 153 8.26 -13.90 6.11
N ARG A 154 8.27 -12.57 6.18
CA ARG A 154 7.58 -11.71 5.20
C ARG A 154 8.14 -11.93 3.80
N ARG A 155 9.47 -11.92 3.62
CA ARG A 155 10.13 -12.25 2.35
C ARG A 155 9.76 -13.64 1.84
N LEU A 156 9.72 -14.62 2.72
CA LEU A 156 9.37 -15.99 2.36
C LEU A 156 7.92 -16.11 1.88
N SER A 157 6.98 -15.41 2.55
CA SER A 157 5.59 -15.34 2.10
C SER A 157 5.48 -14.74 0.71
N LEU A 158 6.26 -13.70 0.43
CA LEU A 158 6.34 -13.07 -0.90
C LEU A 158 6.87 -14.08 -1.94
N CYS A 159 7.95 -14.80 -1.66
CA CYS A 159 8.46 -15.86 -2.55
C CYS A 159 7.42 -16.93 -2.84
N ARG A 160 6.71 -17.41 -1.79
CA ARG A 160 5.68 -18.43 -1.92
C ARG A 160 4.48 -17.96 -2.75
N MET A 161 4.11 -16.69 -2.62
CA MET A 161 3.06 -16.10 -3.45
C MET A 161 3.50 -16.00 -4.91
N LEU A 162 4.69 -15.49 -5.16
CA LEU A 162 5.20 -15.25 -6.51
C LEU A 162 5.45 -16.53 -7.30
N ILE A 163 5.93 -17.61 -6.65
CA ILE A 163 6.22 -18.87 -7.35
C ILE A 163 4.97 -19.50 -7.99
N GLN A 164 3.79 -19.13 -7.54
CA GLN A 164 2.52 -19.56 -8.11
C GLN A 164 2.18 -18.87 -9.45
N ALA A 165 3.05 -17.97 -9.91
CA ALA A 165 2.88 -17.19 -11.13
C ALA A 165 1.51 -16.45 -11.18
N PRO A 166 1.19 -15.62 -10.19
CA PRO A 166 -0.02 -14.81 -10.22
C PRO A 166 0.02 -13.84 -11.41
N ASN A 167 -1.16 -13.42 -11.87
CA ASN A 167 -1.30 -12.35 -12.86
C ASN A 167 -2.11 -11.16 -12.33
N VAL A 168 -2.61 -11.27 -11.10
CA VAL A 168 -3.14 -10.16 -10.30
C VAL A 168 -2.47 -10.21 -8.93
N LEU A 169 -1.86 -9.10 -8.53
CA LEU A 169 -1.20 -8.95 -7.23
C LEU A 169 -1.99 -8.01 -6.34
N LEU A 170 -2.31 -8.48 -5.15
CA LEU A 170 -2.83 -7.67 -4.05
C LEU A 170 -1.76 -7.59 -2.97
N LEU A 171 -1.31 -6.38 -2.68
CA LEU A 171 -0.25 -6.14 -1.70
C LEU A 171 -0.78 -5.23 -0.60
N ASP A 172 -0.88 -5.76 0.62
CA ASP A 172 -1.33 -5.00 1.79
C ASP A 172 -0.12 -4.67 2.66
N GLU A 173 0.25 -3.37 2.66
CA GLU A 173 1.43 -2.82 3.35
C GLU A 173 2.69 -3.66 3.09
N PRO A 174 3.09 -3.83 1.81
CA PRO A 174 4.21 -4.73 1.48
C PRO A 174 5.55 -4.21 1.97
N THR A 175 5.65 -2.92 2.27
CA THR A 175 6.88 -2.25 2.74
C THR A 175 7.16 -2.49 4.22
N ASN A 176 6.13 -2.85 4.99
CA ASN A 176 6.29 -3.14 6.41
C ASN A 176 7.15 -4.39 6.61
N ASP A 177 8.09 -4.33 7.55
CA ASP A 177 9.00 -5.42 7.93
C ASP A 177 9.95 -5.91 6.81
N LEU A 178 10.06 -5.19 5.68
CA LEU A 178 11.04 -5.47 4.65
C LEU A 178 12.26 -4.55 4.79
N ASP A 179 13.45 -5.13 4.66
CA ASP A 179 14.68 -4.35 4.55
C ASP A 179 14.80 -3.68 3.17
N VAL A 180 15.63 -2.65 3.07
CA VAL A 180 15.82 -1.84 1.86
C VAL A 180 16.21 -2.68 0.64
N GLN A 181 17.00 -3.73 0.84
CA GLN A 181 17.44 -4.59 -0.26
C GLN A 181 16.27 -5.42 -0.81
N THR A 182 15.46 -5.97 0.08
CA THR A 182 14.25 -6.73 -0.31
C THR A 182 13.21 -5.81 -0.98
N LEU A 183 13.07 -4.59 -0.48
CA LEU A 183 12.18 -3.60 -1.06
C LEU A 183 12.60 -3.26 -2.50
N SER A 184 13.90 -3.06 -2.74
CA SER A 184 14.43 -2.85 -4.09
C SER A 184 14.14 -4.04 -5.02
N VAL A 185 14.29 -5.27 -4.54
CA VAL A 185 13.94 -6.48 -5.33
C VAL A 185 12.45 -6.51 -5.65
N LEU A 186 11.59 -6.13 -4.70
CA LEU A 186 10.15 -6.07 -4.93
C LEU A 186 9.78 -4.97 -5.94
N GLU A 187 10.38 -3.79 -5.84
CA GLU A 187 10.17 -2.70 -6.79
C GLU A 187 10.58 -3.10 -8.21
N ASP A 188 11.77 -3.68 -8.39
CA ASP A 188 12.25 -4.16 -9.68
C ASP A 188 11.32 -5.24 -10.28
N LEU A 189 10.83 -6.15 -9.42
CA LEU A 189 9.86 -7.17 -9.84
C LEU A 189 8.53 -6.54 -10.27
N LEU A 190 8.04 -5.54 -9.53
CA LEU A 190 6.78 -4.86 -9.87
C LEU A 190 6.93 -4.02 -11.14
N GLU A 191 8.09 -3.43 -11.41
CA GLU A 191 8.35 -2.69 -12.65
C GLU A 191 8.19 -3.59 -13.87
N ASP A 192 8.73 -4.81 -13.81
CA ASP A 192 8.65 -5.79 -14.88
C ASP A 192 7.37 -6.62 -14.90
N PHE A 193 6.58 -6.55 -13.85
CA PHE A 193 5.36 -7.36 -13.73
C PHE A 193 4.31 -6.95 -14.75
N ARG A 194 3.89 -7.90 -15.60
CA ARG A 194 2.84 -7.71 -16.60
C ARG A 194 1.52 -8.29 -16.12
N GLY A 195 0.88 -7.57 -15.24
CA GLY A 195 -0.38 -7.97 -14.66
C GLY A 195 -0.99 -6.81 -13.88
N CYS A 196 -2.19 -7.03 -13.36
CA CYS A 196 -2.84 -6.05 -12.52
C CYS A 196 -2.21 -6.04 -11.13
N VAL A 197 -1.87 -4.85 -10.63
CA VAL A 197 -1.30 -4.66 -9.29
C VAL A 197 -2.17 -3.72 -8.50
N VAL A 198 -2.59 -4.14 -7.32
CA VAL A 198 -3.33 -3.31 -6.36
C VAL A 198 -2.54 -3.30 -5.06
N VAL A 199 -2.10 -2.11 -4.66
CA VAL A 199 -1.22 -1.91 -3.50
C VAL A 199 -1.91 -1.01 -2.49
N VAL A 200 -1.95 -1.44 -1.25
CA VAL A 200 -2.19 -0.56 -0.09
C VAL A 200 -0.83 -0.26 0.51
N SER A 201 -0.44 0.99 0.60
CA SER A 201 0.79 1.40 1.28
C SER A 201 0.71 2.84 1.78
N HIS A 202 1.43 3.12 2.86
CA HIS A 202 1.71 4.45 3.37
C HIS A 202 3.06 4.99 2.88
N ASP A 203 3.88 4.14 2.25
CA ASP A 203 5.18 4.52 1.71
C ASP A 203 5.01 5.25 0.36
N ARG A 204 5.31 6.56 0.38
CA ARG A 204 5.17 7.45 -0.78
C ARG A 204 6.12 7.10 -1.90
N TYR A 205 7.37 6.77 -1.56
CA TYR A 205 8.40 6.44 -2.55
C TYR A 205 8.07 5.15 -3.25
N PHE A 206 7.59 4.17 -2.50
CA PHE A 206 7.13 2.90 -3.06
C PHE A 206 5.93 3.11 -4.00
N LEU A 207 4.93 3.91 -3.59
CA LEU A 207 3.77 4.21 -4.44
C LEU A 207 4.18 5.00 -5.70
N ASP A 208 5.08 5.97 -5.58
CA ASP A 208 5.52 6.77 -6.74
C ASP A 208 6.21 5.93 -7.81
N ARG A 209 6.89 4.84 -7.42
CA ARG A 209 7.61 3.95 -8.33
C ARG A 209 6.76 2.81 -8.88
N THR A 210 5.71 2.44 -8.19
CA THR A 210 4.99 1.19 -8.48
C THR A 210 3.59 1.37 -9.03
N VAL A 211 2.97 2.55 -8.87
CA VAL A 211 1.57 2.77 -9.28
C VAL A 211 1.41 3.97 -10.21
N ASP A 212 0.44 3.86 -11.12
CA ASP A 212 0.11 4.90 -12.10
C ASP A 212 -1.20 5.63 -11.75
N ARG A 213 -1.93 5.10 -10.76
CA ARG A 213 -3.25 5.58 -10.35
C ARG A 213 -3.46 5.37 -8.88
N LEU A 214 -4.16 6.30 -8.24
CA LEU A 214 -4.52 6.20 -6.83
C LEU A 214 -6.03 6.12 -6.65
N PHE A 215 -6.43 5.35 -5.65
CA PHE A 215 -7.74 5.39 -5.03
C PHE A 215 -7.62 5.92 -3.61
N CYS A 216 -8.26 7.07 -3.37
CA CYS A 216 -8.24 7.72 -2.07
C CYS A 216 -9.54 7.41 -1.32
N PHE A 217 -9.42 6.83 -0.13
CA PHE A 217 -10.57 6.68 0.76
C PHE A 217 -10.92 8.03 1.41
N GLU A 218 -12.07 8.57 1.05
CA GLU A 218 -12.63 9.79 1.64
C GLU A 218 -14.08 9.53 2.04
N GLN A 219 -14.38 9.63 3.34
CA GLN A 219 -15.74 9.50 3.89
C GLN A 219 -16.53 8.27 3.39
N GLY A 220 -15.89 7.10 3.35
CA GLY A 220 -16.50 5.86 2.90
C GLY A 220 -16.67 5.73 1.39
N ARG A 221 -16.06 6.63 0.62
CA ARG A 221 -16.02 6.55 -0.85
C ARG A 221 -14.58 6.47 -1.34
N LEU A 222 -14.40 5.77 -2.45
CA LEU A 222 -13.12 5.75 -3.16
C LEU A 222 -13.14 6.79 -4.28
N GLN A 223 -12.29 7.78 -4.17
CA GLN A 223 -12.06 8.76 -5.23
C GLN A 223 -10.86 8.33 -6.06
N ARG A 224 -11.05 8.28 -7.37
CA ARG A 224 -10.01 7.95 -8.33
C ARG A 224 -9.19 9.18 -8.66
N PHE A 225 -7.88 9.02 -8.67
CA PHE A 225 -6.92 10.00 -9.13
C PHE A 225 -5.99 9.37 -10.17
N GLU A 226 -5.83 10.02 -11.33
CA GLU A 226 -4.88 9.59 -12.37
C GLU A 226 -3.52 10.20 -12.09
N GLY A 227 -2.56 9.37 -11.79
CA GLY A 227 -1.18 9.73 -11.47
C GLY A 227 -0.67 9.02 -10.22
N ASN A 228 0.61 9.18 -9.96
CA ASN A 228 1.29 8.67 -8.79
C ASN A 228 1.05 9.53 -7.55
N TYR A 229 1.67 9.17 -6.43
CA TYR A 229 1.46 9.86 -5.16
C TYR A 229 1.94 11.32 -5.16
N SER A 230 3.08 11.61 -5.79
CA SER A 230 3.60 12.99 -5.92
C SER A 230 2.65 13.88 -6.72
N ALA A 231 2.12 13.38 -7.84
CA ALA A 231 1.13 14.10 -8.64
C ALA A 231 -0.19 14.35 -7.86
N PHE A 232 -0.60 13.39 -7.05
CA PHE A 232 -1.76 13.54 -6.15
C PHE A 232 -1.55 14.66 -5.13
N LEU A 233 -0.39 14.71 -4.48
CA LEU A 233 -0.06 15.78 -3.52
C LEU A 233 -0.06 17.15 -4.18
N ASP A 234 0.53 17.27 -5.37
CA ASP A 234 0.56 18.55 -6.10
C ASP A 234 -0.84 19.01 -6.51
N HIS A 235 -1.68 18.08 -6.99
CA HIS A 235 -3.08 18.37 -7.30
C HIS A 235 -3.85 18.84 -6.06
N ARG A 236 -3.65 18.17 -4.93
CA ARG A 236 -4.29 18.51 -3.67
C ARG A 236 -3.88 19.90 -3.18
N ARG A 237 -2.56 20.22 -3.21
CA ARG A 237 -2.02 21.54 -2.90
C ARG A 237 -2.58 22.65 -3.80
N GLN A 238 -2.75 22.37 -5.09
CA GLN A 238 -3.35 23.33 -6.03
C GLN A 238 -4.82 23.59 -5.73
N LYS A 239 -5.59 22.52 -5.43
CA LYS A 239 -7.00 22.62 -5.07
C LYS A 239 -7.20 23.40 -3.77
N GLU A 240 -6.32 23.23 -2.79
CA GLU A 240 -6.34 23.98 -1.53
C GLU A 240 -6.02 25.47 -1.75
N LYS A 241 -5.02 25.77 -2.60
CA LYS A 241 -4.68 27.17 -2.94
C LYS A 241 -5.82 27.86 -3.69
N SER A 242 -6.49 27.19 -4.60
CA SER A 242 -7.63 27.75 -5.34
C SER A 242 -8.84 27.96 -4.42
N ALA A 243 -9.15 27.02 -3.53
CA ALA A 243 -10.22 27.16 -2.55
C ALA A 243 -9.97 28.31 -1.56
N ALA A 244 -8.72 28.48 -1.11
CA ALA A 244 -8.32 29.62 -0.26
C ALA A 244 -8.44 30.96 -0.99
N ALA A 245 -8.11 31.00 -2.29
CA ALA A 245 -8.24 32.22 -3.11
C ALA A 245 -9.71 32.59 -3.37
N GLU A 246 -10.58 31.60 -3.58
CA GLU A 246 -12.03 31.82 -3.74
C GLU A 246 -12.70 32.21 -2.42
N GLY A 247 -12.30 31.60 -1.31
CA GLY A 247 -12.79 31.97 0.03
C GLY A 247 -12.43 33.42 0.40
N ASN A 248 -11.25 33.92 -0.06
CA ASN A 248 -10.82 35.30 0.17
C ASN A 248 -11.56 36.29 -0.75
N ARG A 249 -11.90 35.90 -1.99
CA ARG A 249 -12.72 36.72 -2.90
C ARG A 249 -14.18 36.83 -2.42
N ASN A 250 -14.74 35.79 -1.85
CA ASN A 250 -16.09 35.84 -1.28
C ASN A 250 -16.14 36.64 0.04
N ARG A 251 -15.06 36.69 0.82
CA ARG A 251 -14.99 37.57 2.01
C ARG A 251 -14.94 39.04 1.65
N SER A 252 -14.22 39.43 0.60
CA SER A 252 -14.16 40.84 0.16
C SER A 252 -15.50 41.33 -0.45
N ASN A 253 -16.33 40.43 -0.97
CA ASN A 253 -17.68 40.79 -1.45
C ASN A 253 -18.76 40.72 -0.35
N ALA A 254 -18.54 39.98 0.74
CA ALA A 254 -19.51 39.83 1.83
C ALA A 254 -19.43 40.95 2.88
N GLU A 255 -18.36 41.73 2.92
CA GLU A 255 -18.24 42.88 3.81
C GLU A 255 -19.10 44.11 3.38
N GLN A 256 -19.70 44.05 2.16
CA GLN A 256 -20.53 45.15 1.67
C GLN A 256 -22.06 44.93 1.80
N THR A 257 -22.53 43.75 2.26
CA THR A 257 -23.99 43.58 2.44
C THR A 257 -24.30 42.76 3.71
N SER A 258 -24.89 43.51 4.65
CA SER A 258 -25.94 43.10 5.60
C SER A 258 -25.60 42.22 6.81
N ARG A 259 -25.94 42.86 7.90
CA ARG A 259 -26.48 42.30 9.14
C ARG A 259 -27.75 41.52 8.85
N GLU A 260 -27.83 40.26 9.30
CA GLU A 260 -28.96 39.61 9.98
C GLU A 260 -28.89 38.06 9.96
N ALA A 261 -28.91 37.53 11.18
CA ALA A 261 -29.53 36.28 11.66
C ALA A 261 -29.30 34.91 10.97
N THR A 262 -28.72 34.02 11.77
CA THR A 262 -28.58 32.53 11.69
C THR A 262 -29.83 31.76 11.28
N PRO A 263 -29.67 30.53 10.69
CA PRO A 263 -29.47 29.33 11.53
C PRO A 263 -28.41 28.33 11.01
N LYS A 264 -27.93 27.54 11.93
CA LYS A 264 -26.94 26.47 11.80
C LYS A 264 -27.36 25.42 10.79
N ASN A 265 -26.50 25.20 9.79
CA ASN A 265 -26.47 23.95 9.03
C ASN A 265 -25.03 23.42 9.04
N GLN A 266 -24.87 22.16 9.45
CA GLN A 266 -23.56 21.50 9.63
C GLN A 266 -22.98 21.18 8.25
N GLY A 267 -22.16 22.09 7.73
CA GLY A 267 -21.24 21.82 6.64
C GLY A 267 -19.95 21.16 7.18
N PRO A 268 -19.08 20.62 6.30
CA PRO A 268 -17.83 20.00 6.72
C PRO A 268 -17.00 20.95 7.61
N ARG A 269 -16.44 20.38 8.67
CA ARG A 269 -15.70 21.13 9.70
C ARG A 269 -14.51 21.83 9.06
N ARG A 270 -14.45 23.15 9.21
CA ARG A 270 -13.32 23.97 8.75
C ARG A 270 -12.13 23.83 9.70
N ARG A 271 -10.93 23.84 9.14
CA ARG A 271 -9.69 23.92 9.92
C ARG A 271 -9.68 25.20 10.75
N SER A 272 -9.34 25.07 12.01
CA SER A 272 -9.02 26.22 12.84
C SER A 272 -7.65 26.79 12.44
N PHE A 273 -7.38 28.04 12.76
CA PHE A 273 -6.06 28.66 12.52
C PHE A 273 -4.89 27.86 13.15
N LYS A 274 -5.16 27.19 14.28
CA LYS A 274 -4.21 26.32 14.96
C LYS A 274 -3.93 25.06 14.17
N GLU A 275 -4.96 24.45 13.62
CA GLU A 275 -4.87 23.24 12.78
C GLU A 275 -4.18 23.52 11.44
N SER A 276 -4.40 24.69 10.85
CA SER A 276 -3.68 25.11 9.63
C SER A 276 -2.19 25.31 9.87
N ARG A 277 -1.83 25.86 11.02
CA ARG A 277 -0.43 26.07 11.39
C ARG A 277 0.28 24.76 11.75
N GLU A 278 -0.46 23.81 12.36
CA GLU A 278 0.00 22.45 12.64
C GLU A 278 0.26 21.69 11.32
N LEU A 279 -0.63 21.81 10.34
CA LEU A 279 -0.44 21.22 9.02
C LEU A 279 0.81 21.73 8.32
N GLU A 280 1.03 23.06 8.31
CA GLU A 280 2.25 23.64 7.75
C GLU A 280 3.53 23.18 8.47
N SER A 281 3.46 22.91 9.79
CA SER A 281 4.58 22.36 10.56
C SER A 281 4.88 20.95 10.12
N LEU A 282 3.85 20.09 10.06
CA LEU A 282 3.97 18.71 9.61
C LEU A 282 4.48 18.59 8.17
N GLU A 283 4.05 19.47 7.27
CA GLU A 283 4.56 19.51 5.88
C GLU A 283 6.06 19.83 5.77
N ARG A 284 6.63 20.51 6.77
CA ARG A 284 8.07 20.76 6.82
C ARG A 284 8.84 19.69 7.57
N GLU A 285 8.22 19.10 8.58
CA GLU A 285 8.84 18.10 9.45
C GLU A 285 8.90 16.72 8.79
N LEU A 286 7.83 16.30 8.10
CA LEU A 286 7.77 14.98 7.44
C LEU A 286 8.96 14.70 6.50
N PRO A 287 9.36 15.59 5.57
CA PRO A 287 10.52 15.35 4.72
C PRO A 287 11.84 15.25 5.49
N GLN A 288 11.96 15.94 6.65
CA GLN A 288 13.16 15.88 7.48
C GLN A 288 13.22 14.57 8.26
N MET A 289 12.08 14.08 8.72
CA MET A 289 11.96 12.78 9.38
C MET A 289 12.27 11.64 8.40
N GLU A 290 11.78 11.73 7.17
CA GLU A 290 12.10 10.79 6.10
C GLU A 290 13.60 10.77 5.76
N GLN A 291 14.23 11.95 5.68
CA GLN A 291 15.68 12.03 5.46
C GLN A 291 16.45 11.39 6.62
N ARG A 292 16.03 11.67 7.86
CA ARG A 292 16.66 11.09 9.05
C ARG A 292 16.49 9.57 9.13
N LYS A 293 15.34 9.04 8.67
CA LYS A 293 15.12 7.60 8.51
C LYS A 293 16.16 7.01 7.55
N ALA A 294 16.31 7.60 6.38
CA ALA A 294 17.29 7.15 5.38
C ALA A 294 18.73 7.18 5.91
N ASP A 295 19.09 8.23 6.65
CA ASP A 295 20.42 8.37 7.26
C ASP A 295 20.67 7.28 8.33
N LEU A 296 19.68 6.96 9.18
CA LEU A 296 19.76 5.91 10.18
C LEU A 296 19.85 4.52 9.53
N GLU A 297 19.04 4.24 8.51
CA GLU A 297 19.08 2.99 7.74
C GLU A 297 20.45 2.79 7.07
N GLN A 298 21.03 3.86 6.53
CA GLN A 298 22.36 3.83 5.93
C GLN A 298 23.45 3.60 6.99
N ALA A 299 23.34 4.22 8.17
CA ALA A 299 24.27 4.03 9.27
C ALA A 299 24.25 2.58 9.79
N ILE A 300 23.07 1.99 9.92
CA ILE A 300 22.87 0.58 10.29
C ILE A 300 23.49 -0.34 9.23
N SER A 301 23.23 -0.09 7.96
CA SER A 301 23.76 -0.88 6.85
C SER A 301 25.29 -0.83 6.75
N ASN A 302 25.88 0.32 7.07
CA ASN A 302 27.34 0.51 7.05
C ASN A 302 28.05 0.03 8.33
N GLY A 303 27.30 -0.45 9.34
CA GLY A 303 27.87 -0.88 10.63
C GLY A 303 28.50 0.26 11.43
N GLN A 304 28.06 1.49 11.24
CA GLN A 304 28.59 2.68 11.91
C GLN A 304 27.84 2.92 13.22
N GLY A 305 28.47 2.71 14.35
CA GLY A 305 27.93 3.01 15.68
C GLY A 305 27.35 1.78 16.41
N ASP A 306 26.63 2.05 17.51
CA ASP A 306 25.97 0.99 18.28
C ASP A 306 24.66 0.58 17.60
N LEU A 307 24.65 -0.60 17.02
CA LEU A 307 23.51 -1.16 16.29
C LEU A 307 22.23 -1.18 17.13
N THR A 308 22.35 -1.42 18.43
CA THR A 308 21.20 -1.48 19.35
C THR A 308 20.56 -0.11 19.52
N SER A 309 21.38 0.92 19.69
CA SER A 309 20.94 2.32 19.81
C SER A 309 20.32 2.81 18.49
N LEU A 310 20.98 2.57 17.37
CA LEU A 310 20.50 2.99 16.05
C LEU A 310 19.17 2.31 15.67
N SER A 311 19.02 1.03 16.01
CA SER A 311 17.75 0.30 15.78
C SER A 311 16.62 0.82 16.66
N HIS A 312 16.91 1.23 17.89
CA HIS A 312 15.94 1.85 18.79
C HIS A 312 15.52 3.23 18.27
N ASP A 313 16.50 4.04 17.85
CA ASP A 313 16.25 5.37 17.29
C ASP A 313 15.42 5.29 15.99
N LEU A 314 15.72 4.31 15.15
CA LEU A 314 14.94 4.06 13.92
C LEU A 314 13.50 3.65 14.24
N ALA A 315 13.31 2.72 15.21
CA ALA A 315 11.97 2.30 15.61
C ALA A 315 11.13 3.47 16.16
N SER A 316 11.74 4.31 17.02
CA SER A 316 11.08 5.49 17.57
C SER A 316 10.73 6.51 16.47
N LEU A 317 11.62 6.72 15.51
CA LEU A 317 11.40 7.63 14.40
C LEU A 317 10.29 7.12 13.45
N LEU A 318 10.19 5.82 13.24
CA LEU A 318 9.11 5.22 12.44
C LEU A 318 7.74 5.42 13.09
N GLU A 319 7.64 5.26 14.41
CA GLU A 319 6.40 5.52 15.16
C GLU A 319 6.00 7.02 15.12
N GLU A 320 6.98 7.92 15.25
CA GLU A 320 6.75 9.36 15.11
C GLU A 320 6.32 9.73 13.68
N LEU A 321 6.89 9.10 12.66
CA LEU A 321 6.57 9.31 11.26
C LEU A 321 5.13 8.86 10.96
N GLU A 322 4.74 7.67 11.39
CA GLU A 322 3.39 7.14 11.23
C GLU A 322 2.35 8.05 11.91
N THR A 323 2.60 8.46 13.16
CA THR A 323 1.71 9.35 13.90
C THR A 323 1.58 10.72 13.21
N SER A 324 2.69 11.27 12.71
CA SER A 324 2.73 12.56 12.03
C SER A 324 2.03 12.52 10.67
N GLU A 325 2.16 11.42 9.94
CA GLU A 325 1.47 11.18 8.67
C GLU A 325 -0.04 11.02 8.86
N GLU A 326 -0.47 10.24 9.85
CA GLU A 326 -1.88 10.11 10.20
C GLU A 326 -2.48 11.48 10.58
N ARG A 327 -1.75 12.24 11.39
CA ARG A 327 -2.18 13.57 11.79
C ARG A 327 -2.23 14.54 10.63
N TRP A 328 -1.24 14.51 9.76
CA TRP A 328 -1.21 15.29 8.52
C TRP A 328 -2.39 14.94 7.61
N LEU A 329 -2.68 13.65 7.40
CA LEU A 329 -3.84 13.16 6.65
C LEU A 329 -5.15 13.69 7.25
N ALA A 330 -5.34 13.51 8.56
CA ALA A 330 -6.54 13.96 9.26
C ALA A 330 -6.74 15.48 9.16
N LEU A 331 -5.66 16.27 9.27
CA LEU A 331 -5.72 17.73 9.13
C LEU A 331 -5.92 18.14 7.66
N SER A 332 -5.39 17.39 6.72
CA SER A 332 -5.53 17.66 5.30
C SER A 332 -6.95 17.36 4.79
N GLU A 333 -7.72 16.50 5.46
CA GLU A 333 -9.12 16.21 5.17
C GLU A 333 -10.09 17.33 5.62
N LEU A 334 -9.66 18.20 6.52
CA LEU A 334 -10.48 19.33 6.96
C LEU A 334 -10.46 20.44 5.89
N VAL A 335 -11.61 21.04 5.62
CA VAL A 335 -11.73 22.18 4.69
C VAL A 335 -10.96 23.39 5.25
N PRO A 336 -10.16 24.10 4.44
CA PRO A 336 -9.40 25.27 4.86
C PRO A 336 -10.27 26.41 5.44
#